data_751696d310d4e23be921cdbba0418f71
#
_entry.id   751696d310d4e23be921cdbba0418f71
#
_cell.length_a   1.000
_cell.length_b   1.000
_cell.length_c   1.000
_cell.angle_alpha   90.00
_cell.angle_beta   90.00
_cell.angle_gamma   90.00
#
_symmetry.space_group_name_H-M   'P 1'
#
loop_
_entity.id
_entity.type
_entity.pdbx_description
1 polymer ?
#
loop_
_entity_poly.entity_id
_entity_poly.type
_entity_poly.pdbx_seq_one_letter_code
_entity_poly.pdbx_strand_id
1 'polypeptide(L)'
;MWDNPRQLNMLAGFLVGLVALAATLTALQLALRSPLWPVQEVTIQGELKHTMRSEIEAALYQRVYGNFFSVDVDGVRAALERLPWVRRAAVRRVWPDRLEATLEEHVALARWGDSALVNTYGERFVGGSKEALPRFSGPRGSESEVTRRYARFSEIVTPLGVRVSEVILTPRLAWQLKLDNGVRLALGRDADAAETRLERFVQAAARGVARYDYVDLRYPNGFALRTHEGRS
;
A
#
# COMPACT_ATOMS: atom_id res chain seq x y z
N MET A 1 -40.94 57.52 -2.23
CA MET A 1 -40.66 56.19 -1.62
C MET A 1 -40.73 56.18 -0.10
N TRP A 2 -40.62 57.38 0.58
CA TRP A 2 -40.60 57.41 2.04
C TRP A 2 -41.98 57.50 2.72
N ASP A 3 -43.07 57.65 1.97
CA ASP A 3 -44.44 57.87 2.50
C ASP A 3 -45.31 56.61 2.53
N ASN A 4 -44.75 55.44 2.30
CA ASN A 4 -45.55 54.23 2.35
C ASN A 4 -45.15 53.34 3.56
N PRO A 5 -45.87 53.45 4.70
CA PRO A 5 -45.53 52.76 5.93
C PRO A 5 -45.58 51.25 5.81
N ARG A 6 -46.33 50.67 4.85
CA ARG A 6 -46.35 49.23 4.62
C ARG A 6 -45.06 48.72 3.99
N GLN A 7 -44.50 49.45 3.03
CA GLN A 7 -43.20 49.07 2.40
C GLN A 7 -42.04 49.23 3.39
N LEU A 8 -42.08 50.28 4.23
CA LEU A 8 -41.10 50.50 5.27
C LEU A 8 -41.11 49.36 6.31
N ASN A 9 -42.28 48.95 6.76
CA ASN A 9 -42.45 47.85 7.70
C ASN A 9 -42.04 46.49 7.10
N MET A 10 -42.32 46.25 5.80
CA MET A 10 -41.82 45.04 5.11
C MET A 10 -40.31 45.03 5.00
N LEU A 11 -39.68 46.15 4.64
CA LEU A 11 -38.24 46.29 4.58
C LEU A 11 -37.61 46.13 5.96
N ALA A 12 -38.17 46.74 6.98
CA ALA A 12 -37.72 46.59 8.36
C ALA A 12 -37.85 45.15 8.84
N GLY A 13 -38.98 44.51 8.56
CA GLY A 13 -39.17 43.07 8.89
C GLY A 13 -38.17 42.15 8.17
N PHE A 14 -37.88 42.43 6.89
CA PHE A 14 -36.85 41.67 6.13
C PHE A 14 -35.45 41.89 6.74
N LEU A 15 -35.06 43.12 7.08
CA LEU A 15 -33.79 43.41 7.72
C LEU A 15 -33.64 42.73 9.10
N VAL A 16 -34.68 42.80 9.91
CA VAL A 16 -34.72 42.11 11.23
C VAL A 16 -34.61 40.59 11.04
N GLY A 17 -35.31 40.02 10.06
CA GLY A 17 -35.18 38.60 9.73
C GLY A 17 -33.78 38.19 9.30
N LEU A 18 -33.13 39.02 8.49
CA LEU A 18 -31.76 38.80 8.03
C LEU A 18 -30.73 38.87 9.17
N VAL A 19 -30.89 39.86 10.07
CA VAL A 19 -30.05 39.99 11.27
C VAL A 19 -30.28 38.80 12.21
N ALA A 20 -31.50 38.36 12.43
CA ALA A 20 -31.81 37.22 13.25
C ALA A 20 -31.21 35.92 12.68
N LEU A 21 -31.31 35.74 11.36
CA LEU A 21 -30.66 34.61 10.66
C LEU A 21 -29.15 34.64 10.83
N ALA A 22 -28.52 35.79 10.60
CA ALA A 22 -27.07 35.98 10.77
C ALA A 22 -26.63 35.69 12.22
N ALA A 23 -27.36 36.19 13.20
CA ALA A 23 -27.10 35.95 14.63
C ALA A 23 -27.22 34.45 14.96
N THR A 24 -28.25 33.78 14.45
CA THR A 24 -28.44 32.34 14.66
C THR A 24 -27.31 31.53 14.04
N LEU A 25 -26.90 31.82 12.81
CA LEU A 25 -25.79 31.16 12.14
C LEU A 25 -24.46 31.39 12.89
N THR A 26 -24.23 32.59 13.37
CA THR A 26 -23.05 32.92 14.18
C THR A 26 -23.05 32.18 15.50
N ALA A 27 -24.16 32.13 16.20
CA ALA A 27 -24.31 31.40 17.46
C ALA A 27 -24.09 29.86 17.23
N LEU A 28 -24.63 29.32 16.14
CA LEU A 28 -24.41 27.93 15.76
C LEU A 28 -22.93 27.64 15.46
N GLN A 29 -22.26 28.54 14.72
CA GLN A 29 -20.82 28.40 14.45
C GLN A 29 -19.98 28.47 15.72
N LEU A 30 -20.31 29.37 16.65
CA LEU A 30 -19.64 29.48 17.95
C LEU A 30 -19.87 28.22 18.79
N ALA A 31 -21.08 27.68 18.81
CA ALA A 31 -21.42 26.45 19.51
C ALA A 31 -20.63 25.24 18.92
N LEU A 32 -20.56 25.11 17.59
CA LEU A 32 -19.83 24.04 16.91
C LEU A 32 -18.30 24.14 17.09
N ARG A 33 -17.77 25.34 17.34
CA ARG A 33 -16.35 25.59 17.61
C ARG A 33 -16.01 25.63 19.10
N SER A 34 -17.01 25.52 19.96
CA SER A 34 -16.84 25.59 21.41
C SER A 34 -15.95 24.45 21.94
N PRO A 35 -15.08 24.71 22.92
CA PRO A 35 -14.31 23.67 23.61
C PRO A 35 -15.18 22.73 24.47
N LEU A 36 -16.49 22.90 24.46
CA LEU A 36 -17.45 22.09 25.23
C LEU A 36 -17.54 20.63 24.77
N TRP A 37 -17.03 20.30 23.57
CA TRP A 37 -17.08 18.97 22.97
C TRP A 37 -15.67 18.47 22.59
N PRO A 38 -14.74 18.31 23.55
CA PRO A 38 -13.40 17.80 23.24
C PRO A 38 -13.47 16.36 22.77
N VAL A 39 -12.54 15.97 21.88
CA VAL A 39 -12.31 14.55 21.62
C VAL A 39 -11.60 13.97 22.84
N GLN A 40 -12.24 13.02 23.52
CA GLN A 40 -11.71 12.42 24.75
C GLN A 40 -10.98 11.10 24.50
N GLU A 41 -11.39 10.36 23.47
CA GLU A 41 -10.85 9.03 23.19
C GLU A 41 -10.57 8.83 21.72
N VAL A 42 -9.43 8.19 21.43
CA VAL A 42 -9.10 7.69 20.09
C VAL A 42 -8.92 6.18 20.18
N THR A 43 -9.88 5.45 19.62
CA THR A 43 -9.84 3.99 19.58
C THR A 43 -9.17 3.53 18.30
N ILE A 44 -8.11 2.70 18.42
CA ILE A 44 -7.41 2.11 17.30
C ILE A 44 -7.86 0.65 17.16
N GLN A 45 -8.28 0.28 15.94
CA GLN A 45 -8.67 -1.08 15.57
C GLN A 45 -7.78 -1.59 14.43
N GLY A 46 -7.55 -2.90 14.38
CA GLY A 46 -6.75 -3.59 13.37
C GLY A 46 -5.74 -4.56 13.98
N GLU A 47 -5.31 -5.53 13.18
CA GLU A 47 -4.21 -6.43 13.56
C GLU A 47 -2.87 -5.75 13.26
N LEU A 48 -2.26 -5.14 14.29
CA LEU A 48 -0.98 -4.45 14.18
C LEU A 48 0.14 -5.37 14.67
N LYS A 49 1.07 -5.70 13.76
CA LYS A 49 2.23 -6.57 14.03
C LYS A 49 3.55 -5.81 14.02
N HIS A 50 3.61 -4.73 13.25
CA HIS A 50 4.83 -3.98 12.98
C HIS A 50 4.76 -2.53 13.45
N THR A 51 3.56 -1.95 13.51
CA THR A 51 3.34 -0.56 13.94
C THR A 51 3.23 -0.51 15.45
N MET A 52 4.12 0.24 16.10
CA MET A 52 4.09 0.41 17.55
C MET A 52 3.02 1.42 17.96
N ARG A 53 2.40 1.18 19.10
CA ARG A 53 1.42 2.11 19.67
C ARG A 53 1.98 3.52 19.86
N SER A 54 3.24 3.63 20.28
CA SER A 54 3.93 4.92 20.47
C SER A 54 4.08 5.70 19.15
N GLU A 55 4.25 5.02 18.00
CA GLU A 55 4.32 5.66 16.68
C GLU A 55 2.95 6.24 16.29
N ILE A 56 1.88 5.50 16.57
CA ILE A 56 0.51 5.94 16.34
C ILE A 56 0.20 7.16 17.22
N GLU A 57 0.50 7.10 18.51
CA GLU A 57 0.29 8.19 19.45
C GLU A 57 1.08 9.45 19.02
N ALA A 58 2.32 9.29 18.59
CA ALA A 58 3.14 10.39 18.08
C ALA A 58 2.57 11.00 16.79
N ALA A 59 2.06 10.17 15.86
CA ALA A 59 1.41 10.65 14.64
C ALA A 59 0.12 11.42 14.91
N LEU A 60 -0.62 11.04 15.97
CA LEU A 60 -1.88 11.64 16.35
C LEU A 60 -1.70 12.92 17.18
N TYR A 61 -0.64 13.01 17.97
CA TYR A 61 -0.42 14.09 18.96
C TYR A 61 -0.57 15.49 18.39
N GLN A 62 -0.13 15.73 17.15
CA GLN A 62 -0.22 17.03 16.48
C GLN A 62 -1.44 17.18 15.55
N ARG A 63 -2.30 16.17 15.46
CA ARG A 63 -3.42 16.13 14.52
C ARG A 63 -4.77 16.08 15.18
N VAL A 64 -4.86 15.51 16.38
CA VAL A 64 -6.09 15.50 17.16
C VAL A 64 -6.15 16.75 18.02
N TYR A 65 -6.53 17.88 17.41
CA TYR A 65 -6.77 19.16 18.08
C TYR A 65 -8.13 19.73 17.67
N GLY A 66 -8.68 20.55 18.54
CA GLY A 66 -10.02 21.11 18.35
C GLY A 66 -11.08 20.32 19.13
N ASN A 67 -12.29 20.34 18.62
CA ASN A 67 -13.41 19.61 19.20
C ASN A 67 -13.91 18.51 18.25
N PHE A 68 -14.86 17.70 18.73
CA PHE A 68 -15.46 16.60 17.97
C PHE A 68 -15.96 17.01 16.56
N PHE A 69 -16.47 18.22 16.39
CA PHE A 69 -17.00 18.69 15.10
C PHE A 69 -15.91 19.28 14.20
N SER A 70 -14.88 19.91 14.79
CA SER A 70 -13.84 20.63 14.06
C SER A 70 -12.57 19.84 13.80
N VAL A 71 -12.39 18.68 14.43
CA VAL A 71 -11.20 17.82 14.23
C VAL A 71 -11.05 17.43 12.75
N ASP A 72 -9.85 17.58 12.21
CA ASP A 72 -9.51 17.23 10.82
C ASP A 72 -9.30 15.72 10.70
N VAL A 73 -10.39 15.00 10.41
CA VAL A 73 -10.38 13.53 10.24
C VAL A 73 -9.50 13.10 9.07
N ASP A 74 -9.48 13.88 7.99
CA ASP A 74 -8.64 13.58 6.81
C ASP A 74 -7.17 13.79 7.12
N GLY A 75 -6.84 14.83 7.88
CA GLY A 75 -5.48 15.07 8.36
C GLY A 75 -5.00 13.98 9.32
N VAL A 76 -5.88 13.49 10.19
CA VAL A 76 -5.61 12.34 11.07
C VAL A 76 -5.34 11.08 10.24
N ARG A 77 -6.22 10.76 9.27
CA ARG A 77 -6.04 9.64 8.34
C ARG A 77 -4.70 9.72 7.62
N ALA A 78 -4.42 10.86 6.99
CA ALA A 78 -3.18 11.07 6.26
C ALA A 78 -1.92 10.97 7.15
N ALA A 79 -2.00 11.31 8.44
CA ALA A 79 -0.90 11.15 9.37
C ALA A 79 -0.65 9.67 9.70
N LEU A 80 -1.70 8.89 9.89
CA LEU A 80 -1.61 7.45 10.13
C LEU A 80 -1.08 6.69 8.91
N GLU A 81 -1.51 7.06 7.69
CA GLU A 81 -1.04 6.46 6.42
C GLU A 81 0.42 6.82 6.07
N ARG A 82 1.05 7.76 6.79
CA ARG A 82 2.49 8.02 6.66
C ARG A 82 3.36 7.08 7.48
N LEU A 83 2.78 6.33 8.41
CA LEU A 83 3.52 5.33 9.16
C LEU A 83 3.99 4.21 8.22
N PRO A 84 5.24 3.77 8.32
CA PRO A 84 5.86 2.89 7.33
C PRO A 84 5.09 1.62 7.02
N TRP A 85 4.46 1.02 8.04
CA TRP A 85 3.74 -0.23 7.89
C TRP A 85 2.24 -0.08 7.67
N VAL A 86 1.68 1.13 7.80
CA VAL A 86 0.26 1.38 7.59
C VAL A 86 -0.03 1.52 6.10
N ARG A 87 -0.76 0.55 5.55
CA ARG A 87 -1.21 0.55 4.17
C ARG A 87 -2.40 1.48 3.96
N ARG A 88 -3.36 1.41 4.87
CA ARG A 88 -4.60 2.20 4.81
C ARG A 88 -5.08 2.51 6.21
N ALA A 89 -5.61 3.70 6.38
CA ALA A 89 -6.31 4.10 7.58
C ALA A 89 -7.73 4.57 7.23
N ALA A 90 -8.72 4.10 8.00
CA ALA A 90 -10.07 4.61 7.95
C ALA A 90 -10.38 5.27 9.29
N VAL A 91 -10.70 6.57 9.29
CA VAL A 91 -10.97 7.33 10.51
C VAL A 91 -12.40 7.85 10.47
N ARG A 92 -13.14 7.63 11.56
CA ARG A 92 -14.51 8.11 11.70
C ARG A 92 -14.76 8.73 13.07
N ARG A 93 -15.71 9.65 13.10
CA ARG A 93 -16.22 10.19 14.37
C ARG A 93 -17.27 9.25 14.94
N VAL A 94 -17.17 8.96 16.23
CA VAL A 94 -18.15 8.20 16.99
C VAL A 94 -18.69 9.09 18.11
N TRP A 95 -19.95 9.43 17.97
CA TRP A 95 -20.63 10.32 18.94
C TRP A 95 -20.60 9.69 20.35
N PRO A 96 -20.43 10.48 21.47
CA PRO A 96 -20.40 11.96 21.47
C PRO A 96 -19.01 12.58 21.33
N ASP A 97 -17.91 11.87 21.61
CA ASP A 97 -16.60 12.46 21.89
C ASP A 97 -15.40 11.58 21.44
N ARG A 98 -15.65 10.57 20.60
CA ARG A 98 -14.62 9.60 20.19
C ARG A 98 -14.26 9.67 18.72
N LEU A 99 -13.01 9.35 18.43
CA LEU A 99 -12.55 8.98 17.09
C LEU A 99 -12.25 7.49 17.06
N GLU A 100 -12.64 6.84 16.00
CA GLU A 100 -12.29 5.46 15.73
C GLU A 100 -11.44 5.40 14.47
N ALA A 101 -10.24 4.83 14.56
CA ALA A 101 -9.34 4.62 13.46
C ALA A 101 -9.13 3.13 13.26
N THR A 102 -9.49 2.63 12.08
CA THR A 102 -9.20 1.26 11.67
C THR A 102 -7.98 1.28 10.77
N LEU A 103 -6.93 0.53 11.14
CA LEU A 103 -5.66 0.46 10.43
C LEU A 103 -5.51 -0.90 9.76
N GLU A 104 -5.02 -0.87 8.53
CA GLU A 104 -4.59 -2.05 7.78
C GLU A 104 -3.09 -1.95 7.53
N GLU A 105 -2.33 -2.95 7.99
CA GLU A 105 -0.89 -3.00 7.74
C GLU A 105 -0.57 -3.62 6.37
N HIS A 106 0.60 -3.26 5.83
CA HIS A 106 1.19 -3.95 4.70
C HIS A 106 1.57 -5.38 5.09
N VAL A 107 1.25 -6.33 4.21
CA VAL A 107 1.78 -7.69 4.28
C VAL A 107 2.96 -7.76 3.32
N ALA A 108 4.18 -7.81 3.86
CA ALA A 108 5.40 -7.86 3.05
C ALA A 108 5.46 -9.18 2.26
N LEU A 109 5.58 -9.07 0.94
CA LEU A 109 5.74 -10.22 0.04
C LEU A 109 7.21 -10.42 -0.32
N ALA A 110 7.93 -9.34 -0.64
CA ALA A 110 9.30 -9.40 -1.10
C ALA A 110 10.08 -8.12 -0.72
N ARG A 111 11.41 -8.20 -0.81
CA ARG A 111 12.29 -7.02 -0.78
C ARG A 111 12.35 -6.41 -2.17
N TRP A 112 12.18 -5.11 -2.28
CA TRP A 112 12.30 -4.36 -3.52
C TRP A 112 13.62 -3.58 -3.57
N GLY A 113 14.54 -4.03 -4.41
CA GLY A 113 15.91 -3.49 -4.40
C GLY A 113 16.58 -3.67 -3.04
N ASP A 114 17.31 -2.64 -2.60
CA ASP A 114 18.12 -2.72 -1.38
C ASP A 114 17.44 -2.15 -0.13
N SER A 115 16.42 -1.28 -0.29
CA SER A 115 15.92 -0.46 0.82
C SER A 115 14.40 -0.43 1.01
N ALA A 116 13.64 -1.11 0.16
CA ALA A 116 12.19 -1.10 0.24
C ALA A 116 11.62 -2.52 0.33
N LEU A 117 10.35 -2.59 0.67
CA LEU A 117 9.53 -3.79 0.59
C LEU A 117 8.43 -3.58 -0.45
N VAL A 118 7.87 -4.67 -0.94
CA VAL A 118 6.64 -4.70 -1.74
C VAL A 118 5.66 -5.63 -1.05
N ASN A 119 4.40 -5.20 -0.99
CA ASN A 119 3.33 -5.99 -0.40
C ASN A 119 2.67 -6.92 -1.43
N THR A 120 1.70 -7.72 -0.98
CA THR A 120 0.94 -8.66 -1.82
C THR A 120 0.11 -7.99 -2.91
N TYR A 121 -0.12 -6.67 -2.80
CA TYR A 121 -0.83 -5.86 -3.82
C TYR A 121 0.11 -5.24 -4.86
N GLY A 122 1.44 -5.41 -4.68
CA GLY A 122 2.45 -4.79 -5.54
C GLY A 122 2.70 -3.31 -5.20
N GLU A 123 2.33 -2.88 -4.00
CA GLU A 123 2.60 -1.53 -3.51
C GLU A 123 3.96 -1.51 -2.80
N ARG A 124 4.81 -0.57 -3.20
CA ARG A 124 6.12 -0.37 -2.57
C ARG A 124 5.97 0.47 -1.31
N PHE A 125 6.61 0.03 -0.24
CA PHE A 125 6.65 0.76 1.02
C PHE A 125 8.03 0.68 1.69
N VAL A 126 8.27 1.57 2.63
CA VAL A 126 9.51 1.59 3.43
C VAL A 126 9.25 0.83 4.71
N GLY A 127 10.08 -0.18 5.01
CA GLY A 127 9.96 -0.95 6.24
C GLY A 127 11.12 -1.92 6.38
N GLY A 128 11.37 -2.37 7.60
CA GLY A 128 12.34 -3.42 7.88
C GLY A 128 11.63 -4.76 8.12
N SER A 129 12.12 -5.84 7.54
CA SER A 129 11.67 -7.19 7.85
C SER A 129 12.87 -8.08 8.16
N LYS A 130 12.74 -8.91 9.21
CA LYS A 130 13.72 -9.95 9.56
C LYS A 130 13.42 -11.28 8.84
N GLU A 131 12.30 -11.34 8.14
CA GLU A 131 11.90 -12.54 7.41
C GLU A 131 12.77 -12.78 6.18
N ALA A 132 12.93 -14.06 5.84
CA ALA A 132 13.60 -14.50 4.62
C ALA A 132 12.67 -14.30 3.41
N LEU A 133 12.50 -13.06 2.98
CA LEU A 133 11.66 -12.70 1.84
C LEU A 133 12.42 -12.86 0.52
N PRO A 134 11.76 -13.24 -0.58
CA PRO A 134 12.33 -13.18 -1.91
C PRO A 134 12.74 -11.74 -2.28
N ARG A 135 13.60 -11.60 -3.28
CA ARG A 135 14.07 -10.30 -3.78
C ARG A 135 13.44 -9.99 -5.12
N PHE A 136 12.93 -8.77 -5.25
CA PHE A 136 12.42 -8.25 -6.51
C PHE A 136 13.21 -7.03 -6.93
N SER A 137 13.43 -6.90 -8.23
CA SER A 137 14.01 -5.70 -8.81
C SER A 137 13.43 -5.43 -10.20
N GLY A 138 13.29 -4.15 -10.53
CA GLY A 138 12.74 -3.72 -11.80
C GLY A 138 12.81 -2.20 -11.98
N PRO A 139 12.45 -1.71 -13.17
CA PRO A 139 12.26 -0.29 -13.40
C PRO A 139 11.21 0.30 -12.48
N ARG A 140 11.26 1.61 -12.25
CA ARG A 140 10.23 2.32 -11.48
C ARG A 140 8.84 2.07 -12.06
N GLY A 141 7.86 1.76 -11.22
CA GLY A 141 6.47 1.52 -11.60
C GLY A 141 6.19 0.08 -12.07
N SER A 142 7.19 -0.81 -12.04
CA SER A 142 7.00 -2.23 -12.38
C SER A 142 6.66 -3.11 -11.17
N GLU A 143 6.52 -2.54 -9.97
CA GLU A 143 6.32 -3.26 -8.73
C GLU A 143 5.10 -4.18 -8.78
N SER A 144 3.97 -3.67 -9.23
CA SER A 144 2.72 -4.44 -9.35
C SER A 144 2.83 -5.56 -10.41
N GLU A 145 3.52 -5.29 -11.53
CA GLU A 145 3.72 -6.30 -12.58
C GLU A 145 4.64 -7.42 -12.09
N VAL A 146 5.76 -7.08 -11.45
CA VAL A 146 6.70 -8.06 -10.89
C VAL A 146 6.02 -8.92 -9.82
N THR A 147 5.20 -8.31 -8.96
CA THR A 147 4.43 -9.03 -7.93
C THR A 147 3.47 -10.03 -8.55
N ARG A 148 2.71 -9.63 -9.55
CA ARG A 148 1.75 -10.48 -10.25
C ARG A 148 2.45 -11.65 -10.95
N ARG A 149 3.55 -11.37 -11.66
CA ARG A 149 4.34 -12.40 -12.36
C ARG A 149 5.06 -13.34 -11.40
N TYR A 150 5.53 -12.85 -10.25
CA TYR A 150 6.10 -13.71 -9.22
C TYR A 150 5.14 -14.80 -8.76
N ALA A 151 3.88 -14.45 -8.52
CA ALA A 151 2.86 -15.43 -8.12
C ALA A 151 2.75 -16.53 -9.18
N ARG A 152 2.68 -16.15 -10.46
CA ARG A 152 2.56 -17.07 -11.58
C ARG A 152 3.82 -17.94 -11.77
N PHE A 153 5.00 -17.31 -11.75
CA PHE A 153 6.27 -18.03 -11.84
C PHE A 153 6.46 -19.03 -10.69
N SER A 154 6.08 -18.64 -9.48
CA SER A 154 6.16 -19.51 -8.30
C SER A 154 5.25 -20.74 -8.43
N GLU A 155 4.03 -20.55 -8.96
CA GLU A 155 3.10 -21.63 -9.24
C GLU A 155 3.70 -22.61 -10.27
N ILE A 156 4.27 -22.10 -11.36
CA ILE A 156 4.85 -22.90 -12.43
C ILE A 156 6.04 -23.75 -11.93
N VAL A 157 6.91 -23.24 -11.06
CA VAL A 157 8.10 -23.96 -10.59
C VAL A 157 7.82 -24.92 -9.43
N THR A 158 6.66 -24.82 -8.78
CA THR A 158 6.28 -25.66 -7.64
C THR A 158 6.46 -27.17 -7.87
N PRO A 159 6.13 -27.73 -9.06
CA PRO A 159 6.31 -29.17 -9.32
C PRO A 159 7.76 -29.65 -9.27
N LEU A 160 8.73 -28.73 -9.37
CA LEU A 160 10.16 -29.05 -9.24
C LEU A 160 10.65 -29.13 -7.79
N GLY A 161 9.78 -28.82 -6.79
CA GLY A 161 10.14 -28.77 -5.39
C GLY A 161 11.06 -27.59 -5.02
N VAL A 162 11.13 -26.55 -5.84
CA VAL A 162 11.95 -25.36 -5.64
C VAL A 162 11.09 -24.09 -5.55
N ARG A 163 11.64 -23.02 -4.98
CA ARG A 163 10.97 -21.74 -4.84
C ARG A 163 11.73 -20.65 -5.59
N VAL A 164 10.99 -19.64 -6.07
CA VAL A 164 11.59 -18.43 -6.63
C VAL A 164 12.14 -17.58 -5.50
N SER A 165 13.47 -17.42 -5.44
CA SER A 165 14.15 -16.59 -4.44
C SER A 165 14.40 -15.17 -4.93
N GLU A 166 14.42 -14.93 -6.27
CA GLU A 166 14.61 -13.61 -6.82
C GLU A 166 13.91 -13.47 -8.18
N VAL A 167 13.29 -12.31 -8.40
CA VAL A 167 12.72 -11.91 -9.69
C VAL A 167 13.36 -10.59 -10.13
N ILE A 168 13.92 -10.57 -11.32
CA ILE A 168 14.55 -9.40 -11.91
C ILE A 168 13.85 -9.06 -13.22
N LEU A 169 13.26 -7.87 -13.29
CA LEU A 169 12.86 -7.25 -14.53
C LEU A 169 13.95 -6.23 -14.91
N THR A 170 14.75 -6.57 -15.91
CA THR A 170 15.85 -5.67 -16.32
C THR A 170 15.32 -4.36 -16.92
N PRO A 171 16.14 -3.28 -17.02
CA PRO A 171 15.74 -2.04 -17.71
C PRO A 171 15.34 -2.24 -19.17
N ARG A 172 15.76 -3.36 -19.79
CA ARG A 172 15.37 -3.76 -21.16
C ARG A 172 14.11 -4.64 -21.18
N LEU A 173 13.38 -4.68 -20.04
CA LEU A 173 12.15 -5.46 -19.83
C LEU A 173 12.37 -6.97 -20.03
N ALA A 174 13.55 -7.50 -19.75
CA ALA A 174 13.82 -8.93 -19.79
C ALA A 174 13.67 -9.52 -18.38
N TRP A 175 12.94 -10.63 -18.30
CA TRP A 175 12.67 -11.37 -17.07
C TRP A 175 13.78 -12.35 -16.77
N GLN A 176 14.22 -12.35 -15.53
CA GLN A 176 15.17 -13.33 -14.99
C GLN A 176 14.67 -13.79 -13.62
N LEU A 177 14.85 -15.07 -13.33
CA LEU A 177 14.54 -15.66 -12.04
C LEU A 177 15.80 -16.27 -11.44
N LYS A 178 15.83 -16.30 -10.11
CA LYS A 178 16.73 -17.16 -9.35
C LYS A 178 15.91 -18.05 -8.44
N LEU A 179 16.23 -19.31 -8.43
CA LEU A 179 15.60 -20.31 -7.56
C LEU A 179 16.37 -20.41 -6.24
N ASP A 180 15.75 -20.96 -5.21
CA ASP A 180 16.35 -21.14 -3.89
C ASP A 180 17.51 -22.17 -3.88
N ASN A 181 17.56 -23.08 -4.85
CA ASN A 181 18.68 -23.97 -5.10
C ASN A 181 19.86 -23.30 -5.85
N GLY A 182 19.78 -22.00 -6.16
CA GLY A 182 20.82 -21.23 -6.81
C GLY A 182 20.72 -21.11 -8.33
N VAL A 183 19.88 -21.91 -8.99
CA VAL A 183 19.71 -21.90 -10.45
C VAL A 183 19.14 -20.56 -10.92
N ARG A 184 19.76 -20.00 -11.96
CA ARG A 184 19.30 -18.76 -12.62
C ARG A 184 18.66 -19.09 -13.97
N LEU A 185 17.50 -18.48 -14.24
CA LEU A 185 16.71 -18.68 -15.44
C LEU A 185 16.59 -17.35 -16.18
N ALA A 186 16.93 -17.30 -17.47
CA ALA A 186 16.69 -16.18 -18.35
C ALA A 186 15.47 -16.46 -19.22
N LEU A 187 14.37 -15.69 -19.00
CA LEU A 187 13.08 -15.92 -19.65
C LEU A 187 12.85 -15.07 -20.89
N GLY A 188 13.55 -13.95 -21.04
CA GLY A 188 13.37 -13.02 -22.14
C GLY A 188 12.42 -11.86 -21.84
N ARG A 189 12.01 -11.10 -22.86
CA ARG A 189 11.28 -9.84 -22.70
C ARG A 189 9.77 -9.99 -22.65
N ASP A 190 9.23 -10.93 -23.39
CA ASP A 190 7.80 -11.19 -23.46
C ASP A 190 7.38 -12.00 -22.23
N ALA A 191 6.55 -11.41 -21.38
CA ALA A 191 6.12 -11.99 -20.12
C ALA A 191 5.25 -13.23 -20.31
N ASP A 192 4.35 -13.24 -21.29
CA ASP A 192 3.45 -14.35 -21.53
C ASP A 192 4.21 -15.52 -22.17
N ALA A 193 5.10 -15.22 -23.12
CA ALA A 193 6.03 -16.20 -23.65
C ALA A 193 7.02 -16.72 -22.59
N ALA A 194 7.37 -15.91 -21.59
CA ALA A 194 8.20 -16.31 -20.46
C ALA A 194 7.54 -17.43 -19.63
N GLU A 195 6.24 -17.30 -19.34
CA GLU A 195 5.48 -18.32 -18.63
C GLU A 195 5.47 -19.65 -19.42
N THR A 196 5.11 -19.60 -20.71
CA THR A 196 5.10 -20.79 -21.58
C THR A 196 6.48 -21.44 -21.70
N ARG A 197 7.57 -20.64 -21.74
CA ARG A 197 8.93 -21.18 -21.74
C ARG A 197 9.30 -21.84 -20.43
N LEU A 198 8.88 -21.24 -19.31
CA LEU A 198 9.10 -21.79 -17.97
C LEU A 198 8.33 -23.09 -17.77
N GLU A 199 7.07 -23.18 -18.23
CA GLU A 199 6.27 -24.41 -18.19
C GLU A 199 6.93 -25.54 -18.97
N ARG A 200 7.40 -25.28 -20.20
CA ARG A 200 8.15 -26.26 -21.00
C ARG A 200 9.43 -26.73 -20.30
N PHE A 201 10.15 -25.80 -19.69
CA PHE A 201 11.34 -26.17 -18.92
C PHE A 201 11.00 -27.06 -17.75
N VAL A 202 9.97 -26.74 -16.97
CA VAL A 202 9.53 -27.55 -15.83
C VAL A 202 9.17 -28.97 -16.25
N GLN A 203 8.43 -29.12 -17.36
CA GLN A 203 8.06 -30.43 -17.90
C GLN A 203 9.30 -31.27 -18.32
N ALA A 204 10.31 -30.60 -18.91
CA ALA A 204 11.54 -31.26 -19.33
C ALA A 204 12.50 -31.57 -18.17
N ALA A 205 12.50 -30.69 -17.15
CA ALA A 205 13.44 -30.71 -16.04
C ALA A 205 13.01 -31.58 -14.85
N ALA A 206 11.87 -32.26 -14.92
CA ALA A 206 11.32 -33.10 -13.85
C ALA A 206 12.30 -34.20 -13.35
N ARG A 207 13.47 -34.38 -13.99
CA ARG A 207 14.49 -35.36 -13.67
C ARG A 207 15.79 -34.78 -13.08
N GLY A 208 15.87 -33.49 -12.76
CA GLY A 208 17.05 -32.94 -12.09
C GLY A 208 17.45 -31.50 -12.44
N VAL A 209 16.73 -30.53 -11.88
CA VAL A 209 17.05 -29.08 -12.00
C VAL A 209 18.35 -28.70 -11.29
N ALA A 210 18.70 -29.42 -10.21
CA ALA A 210 19.85 -29.09 -9.34
C ALA A 210 21.24 -29.24 -10.01
N ARG A 211 21.31 -29.67 -11.26
CA ARG A 211 22.58 -29.87 -11.99
C ARG A 211 23.04 -28.65 -12.77
N TYR A 212 22.26 -27.56 -12.79
CA TYR A 212 22.54 -26.41 -13.65
C TYR A 212 22.67 -25.13 -12.83
N ASP A 213 23.62 -24.27 -13.18
CA ASP A 213 23.78 -22.95 -12.58
C ASP A 213 22.98 -21.89 -13.32
N TYR A 214 22.82 -22.09 -14.62
CA TYR A 214 22.16 -21.15 -15.50
C TYR A 214 21.43 -21.85 -16.64
N VAL A 215 20.18 -21.42 -16.89
CA VAL A 215 19.34 -21.91 -17.96
C VAL A 215 18.82 -20.74 -18.78
N ASP A 216 19.12 -20.74 -20.06
CA ASP A 216 18.60 -19.72 -20.99
C ASP A 216 17.39 -20.28 -21.75
N LEU A 217 16.21 -19.76 -21.40
CA LEU A 217 14.92 -20.15 -21.97
C LEU A 217 14.46 -19.25 -23.11
N ARG A 218 15.28 -18.32 -23.57
CA ARG A 218 14.91 -17.36 -24.63
C ARG A 218 14.72 -17.98 -26.01
N TYR A 219 15.24 -19.17 -26.20
CA TYR A 219 15.14 -19.89 -27.49
C TYR A 219 13.75 -20.48 -27.71
N PRO A 220 13.15 -20.32 -28.92
CA PRO A 220 11.79 -20.81 -29.19
C PRO A 220 11.68 -22.34 -29.15
N ASN A 221 12.72 -23.05 -29.55
CA ASN A 221 12.70 -24.51 -29.74
C ASN A 221 13.57 -25.32 -28.75
N GLY A 222 14.05 -24.67 -27.67
CA GLY A 222 14.90 -25.35 -26.68
C GLY A 222 15.39 -24.41 -25.60
N PHE A 223 16.38 -24.87 -24.86
CA PHE A 223 17.04 -24.07 -23.84
C PHE A 223 18.53 -24.42 -23.79
N ALA A 224 19.36 -23.41 -23.49
CA ALA A 224 20.79 -23.61 -23.29
C ALA A 224 21.07 -23.76 -21.79
N LEU A 225 21.83 -24.80 -21.45
CA LEU A 225 22.18 -25.16 -20.09
C LEU A 225 23.66 -24.86 -19.85
N ARG A 226 23.99 -24.30 -18.67
CA ARG A 226 25.34 -24.23 -18.17
C ARG A 226 25.41 -25.00 -16.86
N THR A 227 26.23 -26.03 -16.84
CA THR A 227 26.50 -26.82 -15.62
C THR A 227 27.62 -26.18 -14.83
N HIS A 228 27.65 -26.49 -13.54
CA HIS A 228 28.81 -26.20 -12.70
C HIS A 228 30.00 -27.03 -13.23
N GLU A 229 31.01 -26.37 -13.79
CA GLU A 229 32.31 -27.00 -13.95
C GLU A 229 32.87 -27.19 -12.54
N GLY A 230 32.94 -28.45 -12.12
CA GLY A 230 33.46 -28.82 -10.80
C GLY A 230 34.83 -28.20 -10.60
N ARG A 231 34.99 -27.41 -9.53
CA ARG A 231 36.30 -27.18 -8.94
C ARG A 231 36.80 -28.54 -8.45
N SER A 232 37.70 -29.10 -9.25
CA SER A 232 38.62 -30.17 -8.81
C SER A 232 39.49 -29.68 -7.69
#